data_b16ef9eed1d7b68512d54190561f8e6f
#
_entry.id   b16ef9eed1d7b68512d54190561f8e6f
#
_cell.length_a   1.000
_cell.length_b   1.000
_cell.length_c   1.000
_cell.angle_alpha   90.00
_cell.angle_beta   90.00
_cell.angle_gamma   90.00
#
_symmetry.space_group_name_H-M   'P 1'
#
loop_
_entity.id
_entity.type
_entity.pdbx_description
1 polymer ?
#
loop_
_entity_poly.entity_id
_entity_poly.type
_entity_poly.pdbx_seq_one_letter_code
_entity_poly.pdbx_strand_id
1 'polypeptide(L)'
;MAKIYDVVSARELASWWSENPKYREPYFGESKFPNAKKLGIDLSWIKGAKNAPVMLSPSSFDAKVIPLSRQGFEKLTYQMPFFKNSMVIDEKTRQELLLALESGNQAVIDMLLGNIFDDKATLLEDAALTREAMRMQALTTGVVSISGNGQAHTYDYGVPAGHKVTPTVKWDVAATADPIADINKWADDLEAEMGVRPSEILMNAVTFGYIQKSDAVKAANANQVLNRERVLSFIQSETGMTVYIYNKGYDNNGVFTKFVADGTVVLMPEQKLGNTWFGTTPEEADLRSGSKAEVTIVDTGVAVASYKEVDPVTVVTKVSEIVLPSFELADRVIIASVKTSA
;
A
#
# COMPACT_ATOMS: atom_id res chain seq x y z
N MET A 1 40.16 18.22 2.16
CA MET A 1 38.91 18.54 2.91
C MET A 1 37.75 17.96 2.14
N ALA A 2 37.01 17.02 2.72
CA ALA A 2 35.76 16.57 2.12
C ALA A 2 34.81 17.77 2.02
N LYS A 3 34.22 17.98 0.86
CA LYS A 3 33.19 19.02 0.71
C LYS A 3 31.91 18.51 1.30
N ILE A 4 31.11 19.36 1.95
CA ILE A 4 29.80 18.99 2.52
C ILE A 4 28.93 18.22 1.52
N TYR A 5 29.01 18.58 0.25
CA TYR A 5 28.33 17.92 -0.85
C TYR A 5 28.74 16.44 -1.01
N ASP A 6 30.01 16.14 -0.75
CA ASP A 6 30.55 14.78 -0.86
C ASP A 6 30.11 13.90 0.32
N VAL A 7 29.79 14.52 1.47
CA VAL A 7 29.39 13.83 2.72
C VAL A 7 27.88 13.61 2.81
N VAL A 8 27.06 14.44 2.14
CA VAL A 8 25.59 14.38 2.18
C VAL A 8 25.05 14.14 0.77
N SER A 9 25.61 13.15 0.10
CA SER A 9 25.25 12.79 -1.27
C SER A 9 24.01 11.90 -1.32
N ALA A 10 23.43 11.75 -2.51
CA ALA A 10 22.30 10.84 -2.75
C ALA A 10 22.70 9.38 -2.48
N ARG A 11 23.96 9.01 -2.76
CA ARG A 11 24.49 7.67 -2.49
C ARG A 11 24.60 7.40 -1.00
N GLU A 12 25.12 8.35 -0.23
CA GLU A 12 25.26 8.22 1.23
C GLU A 12 23.88 8.04 1.89
N LEU A 13 22.88 8.82 1.46
CA LEU A 13 21.51 8.66 1.94
C LEU A 13 20.94 7.27 1.60
N ALA A 14 21.18 6.78 0.40
CA ALA A 14 20.73 5.45 0.00
C ALA A 14 21.39 4.33 0.82
N SER A 15 22.72 4.45 1.08
CA SER A 15 23.45 3.50 1.96
C SER A 15 22.91 3.56 3.37
N TRP A 16 22.78 4.76 3.93
CA TRP A 16 22.26 4.95 5.27
C TRP A 16 20.84 4.38 5.43
N TRP A 17 19.94 4.60 4.46
CA TRP A 17 18.62 4.01 4.42
C TRP A 17 18.66 2.49 4.42
N SER A 18 19.57 1.88 3.64
CA SER A 18 19.70 0.42 3.58
C SER A 18 20.24 -0.19 4.87
N GLU A 19 21.07 0.54 5.62
CA GLU A 19 21.71 0.10 6.85
C GLU A 19 20.85 0.29 8.10
N ASN A 20 19.81 1.12 8.02
CA ASN A 20 18.91 1.43 9.13
C ASN A 20 17.51 0.83 8.93
N PRO A 21 17.33 -0.48 9.17
CA PRO A 21 16.07 -1.18 8.91
C PRO A 21 14.89 -0.69 9.78
N LYS A 22 15.13 0.07 10.86
CA LYS A 22 14.07 0.67 11.69
C LYS A 22 13.11 1.55 10.90
N TYR A 23 13.56 2.15 9.79
CA TYR A 23 12.75 2.96 8.88
C TYR A 23 12.05 2.14 7.79
N ARG A 24 12.28 0.81 7.75
CA ARG A 24 11.79 -0.08 6.70
C ARG A 24 10.79 -1.10 7.24
N GLU A 25 9.96 -0.72 8.20
CA GLU A 25 8.90 -1.60 8.65
C GLU A 25 7.98 -1.97 7.48
N PRO A 26 7.82 -3.27 7.18
CA PRO A 26 6.98 -3.68 6.07
C PRO A 26 5.54 -3.28 6.30
N TYR A 27 4.93 -2.73 5.29
CA TYR A 27 3.50 -2.44 5.26
C TYR A 27 2.71 -3.67 4.81
N PHE A 28 1.47 -3.81 5.31
CA PHE A 28 0.61 -4.94 4.95
C PHE A 28 0.33 -4.97 3.43
N GLY A 29 0.05 -3.81 2.83
CA GLY A 29 -0.25 -3.70 1.41
C GLY A 29 0.89 -4.16 0.50
N GLU A 30 2.15 -4.14 0.97
CA GLU A 30 3.30 -4.62 0.19
C GLU A 30 3.24 -6.13 -0.10
N SER A 31 2.73 -6.92 0.85
CA SER A 31 2.55 -8.37 0.65
C SER A 31 1.49 -8.69 -0.41
N LYS A 32 0.46 -7.85 -0.53
CA LYS A 32 -0.65 -8.01 -1.48
C LYS A 32 -0.39 -7.36 -2.84
N PHE A 33 0.42 -6.30 -2.85
CA PHE A 33 0.82 -5.53 -4.03
C PHE A 33 2.35 -5.35 -4.07
N PRO A 34 3.12 -6.41 -4.31
CA PRO A 34 4.58 -6.33 -4.33
C PRO A 34 5.07 -5.36 -5.40
N ASN A 35 6.23 -4.78 -5.15
CA ASN A 35 6.84 -3.80 -6.02
C ASN A 35 7.28 -4.43 -7.35
N ALA A 36 7.02 -3.74 -8.47
CA ALA A 36 7.43 -4.14 -9.81
C ALA A 36 7.81 -2.91 -10.64
N LYS A 37 8.77 -3.05 -11.54
CA LYS A 37 9.25 -1.97 -12.41
C LYS A 37 8.70 -2.10 -13.82
N LYS A 38 8.32 -0.96 -14.41
CA LYS A 38 7.92 -0.86 -15.81
C LYS A 38 8.56 0.36 -16.46
N LEU A 39 8.89 0.25 -17.73
CA LEU A 39 9.36 1.41 -18.51
C LEU A 39 8.17 2.30 -18.91
N GLY A 40 8.38 3.61 -18.83
CA GLY A 40 7.37 4.61 -19.18
C GLY A 40 6.45 4.95 -18.01
N ILE A 41 5.39 5.68 -18.31
CA ILE A 41 4.43 6.24 -17.34
C ILE A 41 3.03 5.65 -17.47
N ASP A 42 2.76 4.89 -18.54
CA ASP A 42 1.43 4.32 -18.78
C ASP A 42 1.35 2.91 -18.18
N LEU A 43 0.37 2.72 -17.31
CA LEU A 43 0.07 1.44 -16.70
C LEU A 43 -1.18 0.85 -17.34
N SER A 44 -1.06 -0.36 -17.88
CA SER A 44 -2.19 -1.11 -18.39
C SER A 44 -2.16 -2.55 -17.87
N TRP A 45 -3.29 -3.05 -17.43
CA TRP A 45 -3.47 -4.44 -17.03
C TRP A 45 -4.83 -4.96 -17.47
N ILE A 46 -4.98 -6.26 -17.42
CA ILE A 46 -6.23 -6.94 -17.73
C ILE A 46 -6.94 -7.23 -16.40
N LYS A 47 -8.15 -6.71 -16.26
CA LYS A 47 -9.01 -6.92 -15.11
C LYS A 47 -9.87 -8.17 -15.31
N GLY A 48 -10.11 -8.92 -14.24
CA GLY A 48 -11.15 -9.94 -14.16
C GLY A 48 -11.00 -11.07 -15.18
N ALA A 49 -9.78 -11.50 -15.43
CA ALA A 49 -9.50 -12.41 -16.54
C ALA A 49 -9.92 -13.86 -16.32
N LYS A 50 -10.53 -14.24 -15.21
CA LYS A 50 -10.83 -15.65 -14.95
C LYS A 50 -12.16 -15.82 -14.20
N ASN A 51 -13.24 -15.87 -14.94
CA ASN A 51 -14.39 -16.67 -14.53
C ASN A 51 -13.97 -18.14 -14.32
N ALA A 52 -14.79 -18.92 -13.64
CA ALA A 52 -14.52 -20.34 -13.46
C ALA A 52 -14.11 -21.00 -14.79
N PRO A 53 -13.09 -21.88 -14.78
CA PRO A 53 -12.60 -22.50 -16.00
C PRO A 53 -13.73 -23.28 -16.67
N VAL A 54 -13.88 -23.11 -17.98
CA VAL A 54 -14.89 -23.82 -18.78
C VAL A 54 -14.32 -25.17 -19.16
N MET A 55 -15.09 -26.23 -18.91
CA MET A 55 -14.72 -27.59 -19.29
C MET A 55 -14.74 -27.74 -20.81
N LEU A 56 -13.70 -28.39 -21.36
CA LEU A 56 -13.65 -28.70 -22.78
C LEU A 56 -14.77 -29.66 -23.16
N SER A 57 -15.52 -29.33 -24.21
CA SER A 57 -16.52 -30.22 -24.77
C SER A 57 -15.83 -31.35 -25.56
N PRO A 58 -16.29 -32.61 -25.44
CA PRO A 58 -15.74 -33.69 -26.24
C PRO A 58 -16.04 -33.43 -27.73
N SER A 59 -15.06 -33.72 -28.58
CA SER A 59 -15.17 -33.65 -30.06
C SER A 59 -15.00 -35.01 -30.68
N SER A 60 -15.67 -35.25 -31.81
CA SER A 60 -15.42 -36.43 -32.60
C SER A 60 -14.13 -36.28 -33.42
N PHE A 61 -13.51 -37.45 -33.80
CA PHE A 61 -12.38 -37.45 -34.72
C PHE A 61 -12.82 -36.82 -36.06
N ASP A 62 -11.92 -36.10 -36.71
CA ASP A 62 -12.15 -35.41 -37.98
C ASP A 62 -13.18 -34.24 -37.96
N ALA A 63 -13.67 -33.84 -36.79
CA ALA A 63 -14.50 -32.64 -36.65
C ALA A 63 -13.66 -31.37 -36.64
N LYS A 64 -14.17 -30.31 -37.29
CA LYS A 64 -13.58 -28.97 -37.20
C LYS A 64 -13.62 -28.45 -35.75
N VAL A 65 -12.51 -27.85 -35.31
CA VAL A 65 -12.43 -27.19 -33.99
C VAL A 65 -13.47 -26.10 -33.92
N ILE A 66 -14.30 -26.13 -32.87
CA ILE A 66 -15.23 -25.05 -32.53
C ILE A 66 -14.42 -24.02 -31.76
N PRO A 67 -14.21 -22.79 -32.27
CA PRO A 67 -13.48 -21.77 -31.56
C PRO A 67 -14.29 -21.36 -30.33
N LEU A 68 -13.71 -21.46 -29.13
CA LEU A 68 -14.25 -20.85 -27.92
C LEU A 68 -14.28 -19.32 -28.10
N SER A 69 -15.43 -18.72 -27.85
CA SER A 69 -15.52 -17.27 -27.78
C SER A 69 -14.56 -16.76 -26.69
N ARG A 70 -13.73 -15.80 -27.03
CA ARG A 70 -12.92 -15.09 -26.01
C ARG A 70 -13.87 -14.41 -25.06
N GLN A 71 -13.77 -14.72 -23.78
CA GLN A 71 -14.41 -13.89 -22.75
C GLN A 71 -13.85 -12.46 -22.86
N GLY A 72 -14.74 -11.47 -22.78
CA GLY A 72 -14.35 -10.08 -22.88
C GLY A 72 -13.39 -9.71 -21.76
N PHE A 73 -12.18 -9.32 -22.13
CA PHE A 73 -11.22 -8.73 -21.18
C PHE A 73 -11.45 -7.22 -21.14
N GLU A 74 -11.59 -6.67 -19.96
CA GLU A 74 -11.52 -5.23 -19.78
C GLU A 74 -10.06 -4.84 -19.56
N LYS A 75 -9.52 -4.04 -20.49
CA LYS A 75 -8.19 -3.48 -20.35
C LYS A 75 -8.32 -2.11 -19.71
N LEU A 76 -7.88 -1.99 -18.47
CA LEU A 76 -7.71 -0.72 -17.80
C LEU A 76 -6.36 -0.10 -18.18
N THR A 77 -6.35 1.17 -18.56
CA THR A 77 -5.13 1.93 -18.87
C THR A 77 -5.18 3.25 -18.14
N TYR A 78 -4.18 3.49 -17.30
CA TYR A 78 -4.04 4.71 -16.52
C TYR A 78 -2.63 5.27 -16.67
N GLN A 79 -2.53 6.58 -16.60
CA GLN A 79 -1.23 7.25 -16.43
C GLN A 79 -0.87 7.25 -14.94
N MET A 80 0.33 6.77 -14.62
CA MET A 80 0.82 6.74 -13.24
C MET A 80 1.11 8.16 -12.75
N PRO A 81 0.69 8.52 -11.53
CA PRO A 81 0.96 9.83 -10.96
C PRO A 81 2.43 9.98 -10.60
N PHE A 82 2.93 11.21 -10.69
CA PHE A 82 4.29 11.58 -10.33
C PHE A 82 4.29 12.26 -8.96
N PHE A 83 5.00 11.69 -8.02
CA PHE A 83 5.23 12.24 -6.69
C PHE A 83 6.64 12.76 -6.56
N LYS A 84 6.79 13.91 -5.93
CA LYS A 84 8.08 14.49 -5.60
C LYS A 84 7.99 15.31 -4.33
N ASN A 85 8.99 15.19 -3.49
CA ASN A 85 9.18 16.00 -2.29
C ASN A 85 10.65 16.33 -2.12
N SER A 86 11.00 17.39 -1.42
CA SER A 86 12.39 17.79 -1.21
C SER A 86 12.61 18.38 0.16
N MET A 87 13.80 18.19 0.67
CA MET A 87 14.34 18.85 1.86
C MET A 87 15.57 19.66 1.52
N VAL A 88 15.72 20.78 2.21
CA VAL A 88 16.79 21.75 1.97
C VAL A 88 17.65 21.85 3.23
N ILE A 89 18.96 21.68 3.08
CA ILE A 89 19.91 22.07 4.12
C ILE A 89 20.17 23.57 3.93
N ASP A 90 19.73 24.35 4.90
CA ASP A 90 19.86 25.80 4.90
C ASP A 90 21.32 26.25 5.09
N GLU A 91 21.59 27.54 4.83
CA GLU A 91 22.90 28.14 4.94
C GLU A 91 23.48 28.05 6.35
N LYS A 92 22.61 28.14 7.38
CA LYS A 92 23.04 28.11 8.78
C LYS A 92 23.53 26.71 9.18
N THR A 93 22.74 25.68 8.97
CA THR A 93 23.12 24.28 9.23
C THR A 93 24.38 23.89 8.46
N ARG A 94 24.49 24.37 7.22
CA ARG A 94 25.68 24.17 6.41
C ARG A 94 26.94 24.83 7.01
N GLN A 95 26.80 26.06 7.55
CA GLN A 95 27.88 26.77 8.20
C GLN A 95 28.31 26.08 9.50
N GLU A 96 27.36 25.61 10.30
CA GLU A 96 27.62 24.84 11.54
C GLU A 96 28.38 23.54 11.22
N LEU A 97 27.99 22.82 10.17
CA LEU A 97 28.69 21.62 9.74
C LEU A 97 30.12 21.92 9.23
N LEU A 98 30.32 23.01 8.49
CA LEU A 98 31.67 23.46 8.06
C LEU A 98 32.58 23.74 9.25
N LEU A 99 32.07 24.48 10.25
CA LEU A 99 32.84 24.80 11.47
C LEU A 99 33.15 23.51 12.29
N ALA A 100 32.21 22.58 12.35
CA ALA A 100 32.47 21.29 12.99
C ALA A 100 33.56 20.49 12.26
N LEU A 101 33.53 20.45 10.95
CA LEU A 101 34.54 19.78 10.13
C LEU A 101 35.95 20.44 10.29
N GLU A 102 36.01 21.77 10.35
CA GLU A 102 37.28 22.51 10.60
C GLU A 102 37.82 22.30 12.01
N SER A 103 36.94 22.21 13.00
CA SER A 103 37.32 21.95 14.39
C SER A 103 37.80 20.52 14.66
N GLY A 104 37.52 19.58 13.75
CA GLY A 104 37.84 18.16 13.88
C GLY A 104 37.13 17.43 15.01
N ASN A 105 36.05 18.01 15.54
CA ASN A 105 35.26 17.39 16.61
C ASN A 105 34.31 16.34 16.03
N GLN A 106 34.80 15.09 15.97
CA GLN A 106 34.07 13.98 15.36
C GLN A 106 32.68 13.76 15.99
N ALA A 107 32.52 13.94 17.30
CA ALA A 107 31.24 13.75 17.96
C ALA A 107 30.14 14.77 17.50
N VAL A 108 30.57 16.03 17.25
CA VAL A 108 29.66 17.07 16.73
C VAL A 108 29.36 16.82 15.27
N ILE A 109 30.33 16.38 14.49
CA ILE A 109 30.15 16.03 13.08
C ILE A 109 29.14 14.88 12.96
N ASP A 110 29.34 13.81 13.71
CA ASP A 110 28.45 12.63 13.68
C ASP A 110 27.01 12.98 14.10
N MET A 111 26.86 13.84 15.11
CA MET A 111 25.55 14.30 15.57
C MET A 111 24.85 15.12 14.48
N LEU A 112 25.52 16.09 13.85
CA LEU A 112 24.93 16.92 12.80
C LEU A 112 24.58 16.12 11.55
N LEU A 113 25.46 15.20 11.14
CA LEU A 113 25.21 14.31 10.02
C LEU A 113 24.05 13.34 10.32
N GLY A 114 23.99 12.79 11.53
CA GLY A 114 22.89 11.93 11.96
C GLY A 114 21.56 12.66 11.83
N ASN A 115 21.44 13.89 12.32
CA ASN A 115 20.23 14.69 12.21
C ASN A 115 19.85 14.97 10.74
N ILE A 116 20.84 15.34 9.90
CA ILE A 116 20.59 15.60 8.47
C ILE A 116 20.12 14.33 7.74
N PHE A 117 20.66 13.16 8.08
CA PHE A 117 20.22 11.90 7.47
C PHE A 117 18.88 11.44 8.01
N ASP A 118 18.60 11.60 9.28
CA ASP A 118 17.29 11.32 9.87
C ASP A 118 16.20 12.19 9.21
N ASP A 119 16.45 13.49 9.07
CA ASP A 119 15.53 14.39 8.38
C ASP A 119 15.30 13.99 6.91
N LYS A 120 16.33 13.57 6.20
CA LYS A 120 16.21 13.15 4.80
C LYS A 120 15.57 11.78 4.64
N ALA A 121 15.71 10.89 5.62
CA ALA A 121 15.06 9.58 5.62
C ALA A 121 13.54 9.71 5.67
N THR A 122 13.01 10.76 6.30
CA THR A 122 11.56 11.04 6.31
C THR A 122 10.99 11.18 4.90
N LEU A 123 11.77 11.68 3.93
CA LEU A 123 11.32 11.76 2.53
C LEU A 123 11.09 10.37 1.91
N LEU A 124 11.91 9.38 2.27
CA LEU A 124 11.76 8.00 1.81
C LEU A 124 10.62 7.29 2.55
N GLU A 125 10.43 7.62 3.84
CA GLU A 125 9.29 7.14 4.63
C GLU A 125 7.97 7.70 4.06
N ASP A 126 7.91 8.99 3.72
CA ASP A 126 6.75 9.63 3.09
C ASP A 126 6.40 8.97 1.75
N ALA A 127 7.41 8.63 0.95
CA ALA A 127 7.20 7.89 -0.29
C ALA A 127 6.63 6.48 -0.02
N ALA A 128 7.18 5.76 0.97
CA ALA A 128 6.67 4.44 1.37
C ALA A 128 5.24 4.52 1.91
N LEU A 129 4.95 5.53 2.73
CA LEU A 129 3.62 5.82 3.26
C LEU A 129 2.61 6.11 2.15
N THR A 130 3.00 6.92 1.15
CA THR A 130 2.15 7.26 0.01
C THR A 130 1.79 6.01 -0.79
N ARG A 131 2.74 5.12 -1.02
CA ARG A 131 2.49 3.82 -1.67
C ARG A 131 1.51 2.96 -0.87
N GLU A 132 1.72 2.88 0.44
CA GLU A 132 0.82 2.10 1.31
C GLU A 132 -0.59 2.69 1.33
N ALA A 133 -0.73 4.03 1.40
CA ALA A 133 -2.03 4.70 1.33
C ALA A 133 -2.78 4.33 0.05
N MET A 134 -2.11 4.33 -1.10
CA MET A 134 -2.71 3.93 -2.38
C MET A 134 -3.12 2.45 -2.39
N ARG A 135 -2.27 1.54 -1.89
CA ARG A 135 -2.56 0.10 -1.79
C ARG A 135 -3.78 -0.15 -0.92
N MET A 136 -3.83 0.50 0.23
CA MET A 136 -4.92 0.33 1.18
C MET A 136 -6.22 0.97 0.69
N GLN A 137 -6.17 2.12 0.00
CA GLN A 137 -7.35 2.68 -0.66
C GLN A 137 -7.89 1.72 -1.74
N ALA A 138 -7.01 1.18 -2.60
CA ALA A 138 -7.41 0.19 -3.59
C ALA A 138 -8.09 -1.03 -2.94
N LEU A 139 -7.50 -1.55 -1.85
CA LEU A 139 -8.00 -2.75 -1.17
C LEU A 139 -9.30 -2.53 -0.39
N THR A 140 -9.44 -1.38 0.27
CA THR A 140 -10.58 -1.10 1.18
C THR A 140 -11.76 -0.41 0.50
N THR A 141 -11.57 0.22 -0.65
CA THR A 141 -12.63 0.95 -1.36
C THR A 141 -12.79 0.53 -2.82
N GLY A 142 -11.76 -0.07 -3.40
CA GLY A 142 -11.67 -0.35 -4.83
C GLY A 142 -11.36 0.88 -5.69
N VAL A 143 -11.07 2.02 -5.06
CA VAL A 143 -10.77 3.29 -5.73
C VAL A 143 -9.59 3.96 -5.06
N VAL A 144 -8.63 4.44 -5.83
CA VAL A 144 -7.53 5.28 -5.33
C VAL A 144 -7.81 6.72 -5.73
N SER A 145 -7.90 7.59 -4.74
CA SER A 145 -8.07 9.05 -4.94
C SER A 145 -6.91 9.79 -4.31
N ILE A 146 -6.21 10.56 -5.13
CA ILE A 146 -5.03 11.32 -4.74
C ILE A 146 -5.27 12.78 -5.11
N SER A 147 -5.10 13.67 -4.17
CA SER A 147 -5.19 15.12 -4.39
C SER A 147 -4.04 15.84 -3.69
N GLY A 148 -3.47 16.81 -4.37
CA GLY A 148 -2.39 17.64 -3.84
C GLY A 148 -1.79 18.54 -4.90
N ASN A 149 -1.24 19.68 -4.51
CA ASN A 149 -0.56 20.62 -5.39
C ASN A 149 -1.38 21.01 -6.66
N GLY A 150 -2.71 21.14 -6.51
CA GLY A 150 -3.60 21.47 -7.63
C GLY A 150 -3.88 20.32 -8.62
N GLN A 151 -3.41 19.12 -8.32
CA GLN A 151 -3.69 17.90 -9.09
C GLN A 151 -4.69 17.02 -8.33
N ALA A 152 -5.60 16.38 -9.05
CA ALA A 152 -6.52 15.38 -8.52
C ALA A 152 -6.62 14.22 -9.52
N HIS A 153 -6.31 13.02 -9.03
CA HIS A 153 -6.36 11.79 -9.81
C HIS A 153 -7.25 10.78 -9.09
N THR A 154 -8.14 10.15 -9.84
CA THR A 154 -9.00 9.07 -9.34
C THR A 154 -8.85 7.86 -10.25
N TYR A 155 -8.57 6.71 -9.64
CA TYR A 155 -8.38 5.44 -10.32
C TYR A 155 -9.40 4.44 -9.78
N ASP A 156 -10.41 4.10 -10.57
CA ASP A 156 -11.42 3.11 -10.20
C ASP A 156 -11.01 1.74 -10.75
N TYR A 157 -10.79 0.79 -9.86
CA TYR A 157 -10.43 -0.58 -10.22
C TYR A 157 -11.64 -1.45 -10.57
N GLY A 158 -12.85 -0.87 -10.49
CA GLY A 158 -14.07 -1.54 -10.89
C GLY A 158 -14.37 -2.79 -10.07
N VAL A 159 -14.20 -2.77 -8.76
CA VAL A 159 -14.67 -3.86 -7.88
C VAL A 159 -16.17 -4.06 -8.12
N PRO A 160 -16.64 -5.30 -8.38
CA PRO A 160 -18.04 -5.57 -8.63
C PRO A 160 -18.97 -5.00 -7.54
N ALA A 161 -20.10 -4.44 -7.93
CA ALA A 161 -21.04 -3.85 -6.96
C ALA A 161 -21.54 -4.89 -5.94
N GLY A 162 -21.72 -6.15 -6.37
CA GLY A 162 -22.08 -7.26 -5.49
C GLY A 162 -21.02 -7.61 -4.44
N HIS A 163 -19.76 -7.20 -4.66
CA HIS A 163 -18.68 -7.42 -3.71
C HIS A 163 -18.50 -6.25 -2.72
N LYS A 164 -19.24 -5.17 -2.88
CA LYS A 164 -19.36 -4.09 -1.89
C LYS A 164 -20.59 -4.33 -1.05
N VAL A 165 -20.41 -5.00 0.09
CA VAL A 165 -21.53 -5.54 0.88
C VAL A 165 -21.74 -4.79 2.20
N THR A 166 -22.95 -4.94 2.72
CA THR A 166 -23.36 -4.36 4.00
C THR A 166 -24.22 -5.39 4.72
N PRO A 167 -23.94 -5.71 5.99
CA PRO A 167 -24.76 -6.66 6.74
C PRO A 167 -26.15 -6.07 6.99
N THR A 168 -27.14 -6.94 7.17
CA THR A 168 -28.51 -6.54 7.50
C THR A 168 -28.56 -5.83 8.86
N VAL A 169 -27.82 -6.36 9.83
CA VAL A 169 -27.61 -5.74 11.14
C VAL A 169 -26.16 -5.31 11.25
N LYS A 170 -25.94 -4.03 11.50
CA LYS A 170 -24.58 -3.49 11.66
C LYS A 170 -23.90 -4.05 12.91
N TRP A 171 -22.60 -4.30 12.83
CA TRP A 171 -21.84 -4.94 13.91
C TRP A 171 -21.65 -4.07 15.17
N ASP A 172 -21.84 -2.78 15.06
CA ASP A 172 -21.90 -1.88 16.21
C ASP A 172 -23.17 -2.07 17.07
N VAL A 173 -24.19 -2.81 16.58
CA VAL A 173 -25.37 -3.25 17.32
C VAL A 173 -25.13 -4.64 17.93
N ALA A 174 -24.36 -4.69 19.00
CA ALA A 174 -23.82 -5.93 19.58
C ALA A 174 -24.89 -6.99 19.95
N ALA A 175 -26.11 -6.56 20.32
CA ALA A 175 -27.17 -7.45 20.80
C ALA A 175 -27.78 -8.35 19.72
N THR A 176 -27.74 -7.93 18.45
CA THR A 176 -28.41 -8.63 17.35
C THR A 176 -27.53 -8.92 16.16
N ALA A 177 -26.32 -8.38 16.15
CA ALA A 177 -25.35 -8.63 15.09
C ALA A 177 -24.73 -10.04 15.21
N ASP A 178 -24.62 -10.73 14.10
CA ASP A 178 -23.87 -11.99 13.99
C ASP A 178 -22.75 -11.87 12.95
N PRO A 179 -21.59 -11.35 13.35
CA PRO A 179 -20.47 -11.15 12.45
C PRO A 179 -19.94 -12.43 11.80
N ILE A 180 -20.03 -13.57 12.49
CA ILE A 180 -19.52 -14.85 11.97
C ILE A 180 -20.43 -15.37 10.86
N ALA A 181 -21.75 -15.31 11.04
CA ALA A 181 -22.71 -15.68 10.01
C ALA A 181 -22.58 -14.78 8.77
N ASP A 182 -22.38 -13.47 8.95
CA ASP A 182 -22.18 -12.53 7.85
C ASP A 182 -20.90 -12.86 7.06
N ILE A 183 -19.77 -13.09 7.74
CA ILE A 183 -18.48 -13.45 7.11
C ILE A 183 -18.63 -14.74 6.31
N ASN A 184 -19.21 -15.78 6.90
CA ASN A 184 -19.42 -17.05 6.21
C ASN A 184 -20.31 -16.88 4.98
N LYS A 185 -21.43 -16.17 5.12
CA LYS A 185 -22.32 -15.89 4.00
C LYS A 185 -21.59 -15.22 2.83
N TRP A 186 -20.81 -14.16 3.09
CA TRP A 186 -20.05 -13.46 2.05
C TRP A 186 -18.99 -14.34 1.43
N ALA A 187 -18.36 -15.21 2.21
CA ALA A 187 -17.38 -16.16 1.70
C ALA A 187 -18.05 -17.23 0.83
N ASP A 188 -19.21 -17.74 1.22
CA ASP A 188 -19.98 -18.71 0.45
C ASP A 188 -20.48 -18.10 -0.87
N ASP A 189 -20.97 -16.85 -0.83
CA ASP A 189 -21.41 -16.12 -2.01
C ASP A 189 -20.26 -15.95 -3.02
N LEU A 190 -19.05 -15.56 -2.56
CA LEU A 190 -17.87 -15.43 -3.42
C LEU A 190 -17.38 -16.78 -3.94
N GLU A 191 -17.40 -17.82 -3.12
CA GLU A 191 -17.03 -19.17 -3.52
C GLU A 191 -17.99 -19.71 -4.58
N ALA A 192 -19.29 -19.47 -4.44
CA ALA A 192 -20.30 -19.85 -5.44
C ALA A 192 -20.10 -19.14 -6.78
N GLU A 193 -19.65 -17.87 -6.76
CA GLU A 193 -19.42 -17.08 -7.98
C GLU A 193 -18.09 -17.42 -8.65
N MET A 194 -17.01 -17.54 -7.88
CA MET A 194 -15.63 -17.63 -8.39
C MET A 194 -15.00 -19.02 -8.23
N GLY A 195 -15.63 -19.93 -7.50
CA GLY A 195 -15.08 -21.26 -7.20
C GLY A 195 -13.88 -21.23 -6.23
N VAL A 196 -13.63 -20.11 -5.57
CA VAL A 196 -12.52 -19.94 -4.62
C VAL A 196 -13.00 -19.21 -3.38
N ARG A 197 -12.86 -19.86 -2.22
CA ARG A 197 -13.16 -19.26 -0.92
C ARG A 197 -12.04 -18.31 -0.50
N PRO A 198 -12.35 -17.12 0.04
CA PRO A 198 -11.34 -16.26 0.65
C PRO A 198 -10.70 -16.94 1.86
N SER A 199 -9.44 -16.65 2.12
CA SER A 199 -8.65 -17.26 3.21
C SER A 199 -8.16 -16.24 4.24
N GLU A 200 -8.33 -14.95 3.97
CA GLU A 200 -7.86 -13.87 4.84
C GLU A 200 -8.92 -12.81 5.05
N ILE A 201 -8.91 -12.24 6.25
CA ILE A 201 -9.78 -11.13 6.66
C ILE A 201 -8.89 -9.99 7.14
N LEU A 202 -9.07 -8.79 6.56
CA LEU A 202 -8.42 -7.58 7.01
C LEU A 202 -9.44 -6.65 7.67
N MET A 203 -9.10 -6.15 8.85
CA MET A 203 -9.88 -5.14 9.58
C MET A 203 -9.00 -4.35 10.54
N ASN A 204 -9.52 -3.30 11.14
CA ASN A 204 -8.83 -2.61 12.24
C ASN A 204 -9.30 -3.10 13.62
N ALA A 205 -8.61 -2.65 14.69
CA ALA A 205 -8.92 -3.08 16.05
C ALA A 205 -10.30 -2.64 16.54
N VAL A 206 -10.83 -1.50 16.06
CA VAL A 206 -12.17 -1.03 16.43
C VAL A 206 -13.22 -1.98 15.86
N THR A 207 -13.08 -2.35 14.59
CA THR A 207 -13.97 -3.29 13.90
C THR A 207 -13.88 -4.69 14.52
N PHE A 208 -12.67 -5.14 14.86
CA PHE A 208 -12.48 -6.40 15.61
C PHE A 208 -13.18 -6.35 16.98
N GLY A 209 -13.17 -5.20 17.65
CA GLY A 209 -13.86 -4.98 18.90
C GLY A 209 -15.40 -5.16 18.80
N TYR A 210 -16.00 -4.91 17.64
CA TYR A 210 -17.42 -5.20 17.43
C TYR A 210 -17.69 -6.71 17.44
N ILE A 211 -16.83 -7.50 16.80
CA ILE A 211 -16.93 -8.97 16.84
C ILE A 211 -16.83 -9.49 18.28
N GLN A 212 -15.83 -8.99 19.02
CA GLN A 212 -15.60 -9.41 20.42
C GLN A 212 -16.78 -9.04 21.34
N LYS A 213 -17.49 -7.94 21.05
CA LYS A 213 -18.63 -7.47 21.83
C LYS A 213 -19.97 -8.11 21.42
N SER A 214 -20.06 -8.73 20.26
CA SER A 214 -21.30 -9.36 19.76
C SER A 214 -21.79 -10.42 20.74
N ASP A 215 -23.09 -10.39 21.01
CA ASP A 215 -23.72 -11.35 21.91
C ASP A 215 -23.81 -12.75 21.28
N ALA A 216 -23.85 -12.86 19.94
CA ALA A 216 -23.77 -14.15 19.26
C ALA A 216 -22.39 -14.81 19.50
N VAL A 217 -21.28 -14.06 19.39
CA VAL A 217 -19.93 -14.56 19.67
C VAL A 217 -19.75 -14.93 21.14
N LYS A 218 -20.30 -14.13 22.06
CA LYS A 218 -20.29 -14.43 23.50
C LYS A 218 -21.08 -15.70 23.82
N ALA A 219 -22.25 -15.86 23.24
CA ALA A 219 -23.08 -17.06 23.44
C ALA A 219 -22.40 -18.33 22.94
N ALA A 220 -21.74 -18.26 21.76
CA ALA A 220 -20.97 -19.39 21.23
C ALA A 220 -19.76 -19.77 22.12
N ASN A 221 -19.28 -18.84 22.95
CA ASN A 221 -18.16 -19.05 23.86
C ASN A 221 -18.55 -18.91 25.35
N ALA A 222 -19.79 -19.21 25.70
CA ALA A 222 -20.42 -18.90 26.99
C ALA A 222 -19.67 -19.37 28.26
N ASN A 223 -18.81 -20.38 28.13
CA ASN A 223 -18.05 -20.93 29.26
C ASN A 223 -16.58 -20.51 29.30
N GLN A 224 -16.17 -19.43 28.53
CA GLN A 224 -14.80 -19.08 28.35
C GLN A 224 -14.60 -17.56 28.43
N VAL A 225 -13.42 -17.16 28.93
CA VAL A 225 -13.02 -15.75 28.93
C VAL A 225 -12.62 -15.36 27.49
N LEU A 226 -13.35 -14.42 26.90
CA LEU A 226 -13.05 -13.88 25.57
C LEU A 226 -11.91 -12.88 25.63
N ASN A 227 -10.68 -13.35 25.43
CA ASN A 227 -9.55 -12.51 25.11
C ASN A 227 -9.36 -12.43 23.59
N ARG A 228 -8.43 -11.57 23.14
CA ARG A 228 -8.15 -11.35 21.71
C ARG A 228 -7.77 -12.64 20.97
N GLU A 229 -6.86 -13.43 21.55
CA GLU A 229 -6.37 -14.67 20.94
C GLU A 229 -7.51 -15.69 20.78
N ARG A 230 -8.39 -15.77 21.77
CA ARG A 230 -9.52 -16.68 21.75
C ARG A 230 -10.50 -16.32 20.64
N VAL A 231 -10.81 -15.03 20.48
CA VAL A 231 -11.70 -14.57 19.41
C VAL A 231 -11.07 -14.81 18.04
N LEU A 232 -9.76 -14.56 17.87
CA LEU A 232 -9.03 -14.88 16.64
C LEU A 232 -9.09 -16.38 16.30
N SER A 233 -8.82 -17.25 17.28
CA SER A 233 -8.91 -18.72 17.11
C SER A 233 -10.33 -19.16 16.80
N PHE A 234 -11.33 -18.53 17.43
CA PHE A 234 -12.75 -18.81 17.17
C PHE A 234 -13.13 -18.42 15.74
N ILE A 235 -12.78 -17.22 15.28
CA ILE A 235 -13.03 -16.81 13.89
C ILE A 235 -12.37 -17.79 12.93
N GLN A 236 -11.12 -18.16 13.16
CA GLN A 236 -10.39 -19.08 12.29
C GLN A 236 -11.04 -20.48 12.27
N SER A 237 -11.52 -20.98 13.41
CA SER A 237 -12.21 -22.29 13.46
C SER A 237 -13.55 -22.30 12.75
N GLU A 238 -14.33 -21.20 12.84
CA GLU A 238 -15.67 -21.11 12.26
C GLU A 238 -15.66 -20.72 10.78
N THR A 239 -14.66 -19.96 10.33
CA THR A 239 -14.61 -19.41 8.96
C THR A 239 -13.53 -20.03 8.10
N GLY A 240 -12.51 -20.65 8.72
CA GLY A 240 -11.29 -21.11 8.03
C GLY A 240 -10.34 -19.99 7.61
N MET A 241 -10.58 -18.74 8.02
CA MET A 241 -9.82 -17.57 7.56
C MET A 241 -8.90 -17.02 8.63
N THR A 242 -7.74 -16.51 8.21
CA THR A 242 -6.81 -15.80 9.07
C THR A 242 -7.16 -14.31 9.16
N VAL A 243 -7.23 -13.77 10.38
CA VAL A 243 -7.58 -12.36 10.61
C VAL A 243 -6.33 -11.52 10.78
N TYR A 244 -6.22 -10.48 9.97
CA TYR A 244 -5.19 -9.43 10.07
C TYR A 244 -5.79 -8.16 10.66
N ILE A 245 -5.26 -7.73 11.81
CA ILE A 245 -5.67 -6.49 12.47
C ILE A 245 -4.66 -5.40 12.17
N TYR A 246 -5.02 -4.46 11.29
CA TYR A 246 -4.14 -3.41 10.80
C TYR A 246 -4.59 -2.03 11.27
N ASN A 247 -3.80 -1.41 12.16
CA ASN A 247 -4.11 -0.11 12.78
C ASN A 247 -3.18 1.01 12.31
N LYS A 248 -2.24 0.73 11.39
CA LYS A 248 -1.37 1.78 10.86
C LYS A 248 -2.21 2.83 10.12
N GLY A 249 -1.67 4.02 10.05
CA GLY A 249 -2.29 5.16 9.40
C GLY A 249 -1.24 6.25 9.17
N TYR A 250 -1.69 7.42 8.81
CA TYR A 250 -0.86 8.58 8.52
C TYR A 250 -1.47 9.85 9.09
N ASP A 251 -0.63 10.85 9.25
CA ASP A 251 -1.08 12.20 9.59
C ASP A 251 -1.60 12.90 8.32
N ASN A 252 -2.85 13.31 8.37
CA ASN A 252 -3.46 14.14 7.34
C ASN A 252 -3.75 15.52 7.93
N ASN A 253 -2.80 16.44 7.81
CA ASN A 253 -2.90 17.82 8.33
C ASN A 253 -3.23 17.89 9.83
N GLY A 254 -2.53 17.13 10.65
CA GLY A 254 -2.69 17.08 12.11
C GLY A 254 -3.81 16.15 12.60
N VAL A 255 -4.43 15.38 11.68
CA VAL A 255 -5.45 14.39 12.01
C VAL A 255 -4.95 12.99 11.63
N PHE A 256 -4.79 12.12 12.62
CA PHE A 256 -4.40 10.73 12.36
C PHE A 256 -5.51 10.00 11.59
N THR A 257 -5.20 9.58 10.37
CA THR A 257 -6.10 8.85 9.49
C THR A 257 -5.64 7.40 9.34
N LYS A 258 -6.49 6.45 9.70
CA LYS A 258 -6.17 5.02 9.57
C LYS A 258 -6.23 4.58 8.11
N PHE A 259 -5.37 3.66 7.69
CA PHE A 259 -5.44 3.05 6.36
C PHE A 259 -6.70 2.19 6.19
N VAL A 260 -7.13 1.51 7.25
CA VAL A 260 -8.39 0.76 7.29
C VAL A 260 -9.39 1.52 8.15
N ALA A 261 -10.44 2.05 7.55
CA ALA A 261 -11.46 2.83 8.25
C ALA A 261 -12.24 1.95 9.25
N ASP A 262 -12.75 2.59 10.32
CA ASP A 262 -13.58 1.89 11.31
C ASP A 262 -14.86 1.38 10.67
N GLY A 263 -15.13 0.09 10.84
CA GLY A 263 -16.27 -0.58 10.23
C GLY A 263 -15.99 -1.11 8.81
N THR A 264 -14.75 -1.09 8.34
CA THR A 264 -14.37 -1.75 7.09
C THR A 264 -13.82 -3.13 7.37
N VAL A 265 -14.30 -4.13 6.63
CA VAL A 265 -13.81 -5.51 6.61
C VAL A 265 -13.56 -5.91 5.17
N VAL A 266 -12.40 -6.50 4.91
CA VAL A 266 -12.03 -6.98 3.59
C VAL A 266 -11.76 -8.47 3.66
N LEU A 267 -12.48 -9.26 2.85
CA LEU A 267 -12.24 -10.68 2.64
C LEU A 267 -11.44 -10.85 1.36
N MET A 268 -10.35 -11.61 1.40
CA MET A 268 -9.45 -11.75 0.26
C MET A 268 -8.73 -13.10 0.26
N PRO A 269 -8.21 -13.56 -0.90
CA PRO A 269 -7.33 -14.73 -0.95
C PRO A 269 -5.93 -14.40 -0.41
N GLU A 270 -5.20 -15.43 0.02
CA GLU A 270 -3.82 -15.31 0.52
C GLU A 270 -2.84 -14.79 -0.55
N GLN A 271 -3.09 -15.10 -1.82
CA GLN A 271 -2.22 -14.71 -2.94
C GLN A 271 -2.12 -13.19 -3.13
N LYS A 272 -1.13 -12.75 -3.89
CA LYS A 272 -1.03 -11.35 -4.31
C LYS A 272 -2.25 -10.94 -5.13
N LEU A 273 -2.72 -9.73 -4.92
CA LEU A 273 -3.91 -9.17 -5.58
C LEU A 273 -3.56 -8.34 -6.82
N GLY A 274 -2.33 -7.90 -6.90
CA GLY A 274 -1.79 -7.12 -7.99
C GLY A 274 -0.32 -6.80 -7.78
N ASN A 275 0.16 -5.72 -8.36
CA ASN A 275 1.53 -5.23 -8.19
C ASN A 275 1.52 -3.71 -8.00
N THR A 276 2.50 -3.18 -7.27
CA THR A 276 2.80 -1.76 -7.25
C THR A 276 3.82 -1.46 -8.34
N TRP A 277 3.37 -0.83 -9.41
CA TRP A 277 4.20 -0.56 -10.58
C TRP A 277 4.92 0.77 -10.45
N PHE A 278 6.23 0.74 -10.65
CA PHE A 278 7.07 1.92 -10.74
C PHE A 278 7.36 2.26 -12.20
N GLY A 279 7.09 3.50 -12.58
CA GLY A 279 7.48 4.05 -13.86
C GLY A 279 8.92 4.57 -13.87
N THR A 280 9.34 5.13 -14.99
CA THR A 280 10.65 5.76 -15.14
C THR A 280 10.53 7.24 -14.80
N THR A 281 11.18 7.68 -13.72
CA THR A 281 11.21 9.10 -13.34
C THR A 281 12.09 9.92 -14.28
N PRO A 282 11.86 11.24 -14.41
CA PRO A 282 12.75 12.11 -15.19
C PRO A 282 14.21 12.03 -14.72
N GLU A 283 14.45 11.94 -13.42
CA GLU A 283 15.78 11.83 -12.84
C GLU A 283 16.48 10.52 -13.24
N GLU A 284 15.73 9.42 -13.30
CA GLU A 284 16.25 8.13 -13.78
C GLU A 284 16.56 8.18 -15.29
N ALA A 285 15.76 8.90 -16.07
CA ALA A 285 16.05 9.12 -17.48
C ALA A 285 17.32 9.93 -17.70
N ASP A 286 17.54 10.96 -16.88
CA ASP A 286 18.73 11.80 -16.92
C ASP A 286 20.02 11.05 -16.54
N LEU A 287 19.95 10.07 -15.63
CA LEU A 287 21.10 9.18 -15.33
C LEU A 287 21.69 8.56 -16.59
N ARG A 288 20.84 8.25 -17.58
CA ARG A 288 21.25 7.64 -18.86
C ARG A 288 21.85 8.65 -19.82
N SER A 289 21.59 9.95 -19.65
CA SER A 289 22.01 11.03 -20.55
C SER A 289 23.15 11.89 -20.00
N GLY A 290 23.64 11.66 -18.78
CA GLY A 290 24.73 12.41 -18.16
C GLY A 290 24.27 13.64 -17.40
N SER A 291 23.57 13.44 -16.30
CA SER A 291 23.03 14.50 -15.43
C SER A 291 24.11 15.32 -14.73
N LYS A 292 23.78 16.59 -14.47
CA LYS A 292 24.59 17.49 -13.60
C LYS A 292 24.27 17.26 -12.11
N ALA A 293 23.20 16.53 -11.77
CA ALA A 293 22.83 16.18 -10.42
C ALA A 293 23.30 14.77 -10.09
N GLU A 294 23.68 14.53 -8.82
CA GLU A 294 23.93 13.18 -8.34
C GLU A 294 22.57 12.50 -8.11
N VAL A 295 22.31 11.43 -8.83
CA VAL A 295 21.07 10.66 -8.73
C VAL A 295 21.37 9.22 -8.35
N THR A 296 20.62 8.68 -7.41
CA THR A 296 20.67 7.27 -7.00
C THR A 296 19.26 6.71 -6.94
N ILE A 297 19.07 5.47 -7.37
CA ILE A 297 17.79 4.77 -7.26
C ILE A 297 17.80 3.94 -5.99
N VAL A 298 16.79 4.15 -5.16
CA VAL A 298 16.54 3.42 -3.92
C VAL A 298 15.35 2.50 -4.13
N ASP A 299 15.33 1.36 -3.49
CA ASP A 299 14.30 0.32 -3.64
C ASP A 299 14.07 -0.03 -5.13
N THR A 300 12.80 -0.19 -5.55
CA THR A 300 12.46 -0.63 -6.92
C THR A 300 12.44 0.52 -7.93
N GLY A 301 12.32 1.78 -7.50
CA GLY A 301 12.19 2.88 -8.48
C GLY A 301 11.97 4.26 -7.85
N VAL A 302 12.43 4.46 -6.62
CA VAL A 302 12.46 5.76 -5.95
C VAL A 302 13.76 6.45 -6.31
N ALA A 303 13.70 7.57 -7.02
CA ALA A 303 14.86 8.35 -7.38
C ALA A 303 15.18 9.38 -6.30
N VAL A 304 16.41 9.34 -5.79
CA VAL A 304 16.98 10.33 -4.88
C VAL A 304 17.97 11.17 -5.66
N ALA A 305 17.75 12.48 -5.70
CA ALA A 305 18.64 13.42 -6.35
C ALA A 305 19.12 14.47 -5.35
N SER A 306 20.44 14.74 -5.32
CA SER A 306 21.03 15.82 -4.56
C SER A 306 21.68 16.82 -5.48
N TYR A 307 21.42 18.12 -5.28
CA TYR A 307 22.00 19.19 -6.05
C TYR A 307 22.21 20.44 -5.18
N LYS A 308 23.12 21.29 -5.64
CA LYS A 308 23.47 22.54 -4.96
C LYS A 308 22.80 23.71 -5.66
N GLU A 309 22.14 24.57 -4.90
CA GLU A 309 21.72 25.88 -5.35
C GLU A 309 22.78 26.92 -5.05
N VAL A 310 22.83 27.97 -5.87
CA VAL A 310 23.87 29.00 -5.81
C VAL A 310 23.39 30.21 -5.01
N ASP A 311 22.10 30.51 -5.07
CA ASP A 311 21.48 31.64 -4.37
C ASP A 311 20.05 31.29 -4.02
N PRO A 312 19.72 31.01 -2.74
CA PRO A 312 20.65 30.87 -1.59
C PRO A 312 21.59 29.68 -1.71
N VAL A 313 22.72 29.71 -0.96
CA VAL A 313 23.72 28.62 -1.05
C VAL A 313 23.30 27.43 -0.23
N THR A 314 22.43 26.60 -0.78
CA THR A 314 21.80 25.46 -0.11
C THR A 314 22.12 24.13 -0.80
N VAL A 315 21.87 23.03 -0.09
CA VAL A 315 21.90 21.68 -0.66
C VAL A 315 20.49 21.12 -0.60
N VAL A 316 19.92 20.85 -1.77
CA VAL A 316 18.58 20.27 -1.91
C VAL A 316 18.70 18.78 -2.14
N THR A 317 17.99 18.00 -1.32
CA THR A 317 17.77 16.57 -1.59
C THR A 317 16.32 16.40 -1.98
N LYS A 318 16.08 15.81 -3.15
CA LYS A 318 14.79 15.53 -3.72
C LYS A 318 14.58 14.03 -3.81
N VAL A 319 13.41 13.58 -3.37
CA VAL A 319 12.91 12.21 -3.60
C VAL A 319 11.77 12.30 -4.60
N SER A 320 11.77 11.42 -5.59
CA SER A 320 10.72 11.37 -6.60
C SER A 320 10.41 9.94 -7.02
N GLU A 321 9.13 9.67 -7.28
CA GLU A 321 8.68 8.38 -7.78
C GLU A 321 7.46 8.56 -8.71
N ILE A 322 7.37 7.68 -9.71
CA ILE A 322 6.17 7.50 -10.52
C ILE A 322 5.64 6.14 -10.18
N VAL A 323 4.48 6.06 -9.52
CA VAL A 323 4.01 4.79 -8.95
C VAL A 323 2.49 4.72 -8.93
N LEU A 324 1.95 3.53 -9.25
CA LEU A 324 0.53 3.21 -9.11
C LEU A 324 0.36 1.72 -8.85
N PRO A 325 -0.44 1.29 -7.85
CA PRO A 325 -0.83 -0.11 -7.72
C PRO A 325 -1.76 -0.54 -8.85
N SER A 326 -1.61 -1.78 -9.36
CA SER A 326 -2.64 -2.46 -10.14
C SER A 326 -3.45 -3.36 -9.23
N PHE A 327 -4.74 -3.48 -9.46
CA PHE A 327 -5.61 -4.40 -8.72
C PHE A 327 -6.18 -5.43 -9.69
N GLU A 328 -5.40 -6.45 -9.97
CA GLU A 328 -5.69 -7.45 -11.00
C GLU A 328 -6.79 -8.42 -10.57
N LEU A 329 -6.87 -8.74 -9.28
CA LEU A 329 -7.86 -9.63 -8.67
C LEU A 329 -8.93 -8.87 -7.87
N ALA A 330 -9.36 -7.72 -8.37
CA ALA A 330 -10.40 -6.90 -7.74
C ALA A 330 -11.77 -7.61 -7.66
N ASP A 331 -11.99 -8.61 -8.51
CA ASP A 331 -13.17 -9.50 -8.52
C ASP A 331 -13.14 -10.60 -7.46
N ARG A 332 -12.01 -10.83 -6.79
CA ARG A 332 -11.84 -11.87 -5.75
C ARG A 332 -11.80 -11.33 -4.34
N VAL A 333 -12.24 -10.10 -4.17
CA VAL A 333 -12.23 -9.41 -2.88
C VAL A 333 -13.64 -8.95 -2.54
N ILE A 334 -14.05 -9.13 -1.28
CA ILE A 334 -15.26 -8.56 -0.75
C ILE A 334 -14.91 -7.43 0.19
N ILE A 335 -15.53 -6.29 0.00
CA ILE A 335 -15.38 -5.09 0.84
C ILE A 335 -16.68 -4.86 1.58
N ALA A 336 -16.68 -5.08 2.89
CA ALA A 336 -17.85 -4.93 3.73
C ALA A 336 -17.81 -3.66 4.57
N SER A 337 -18.94 -2.94 4.62
CA SER A 337 -19.17 -1.80 5.52
C SER A 337 -20.09 -2.21 6.66
N VAL A 338 -19.51 -2.51 7.83
CA VAL A 338 -20.19 -3.17 8.95
C VAL A 338 -20.62 -2.22 10.08
N LYS A 339 -20.24 -0.93 10.00
CA LYS A 339 -20.60 0.10 10.98
C LYS A 339 -21.75 0.95 10.46
N THR A 340 -22.61 1.43 11.35
CA THR A 340 -23.63 2.45 11.03
C THR A 340 -22.91 3.71 10.53
N SER A 341 -23.38 4.25 9.39
CA SER A 341 -22.87 5.56 8.91
C SER A 341 -23.27 6.63 9.92
N ALA A 342 -22.29 7.47 10.29
CA ALA A 342 -22.52 8.60 11.19
C ALA A 342 -23.30 9.70 10.49
#